data_f982dbe4152627f962a241d32e2c332d
#
_entry.id   f982dbe4152627f962a241d32e2c332d
#
_cell.length_a   1.000
_cell.length_b   1.000
_cell.length_c   1.000
_cell.angle_alpha   90.00
_cell.angle_beta   90.00
_cell.angle_gamma   90.00
#
_symmetry.space_group_name_H-M   'P 1'
#
loop_
_entity.id
_entity.type
_entity.pdbx_description
1 polymer ?
#
loop_
_entity_poly.entity_id
_entity_poly.type
_entity_poly.pdbx_seq_one_letter_code
_entity_poly.pdbx_strand_id
1 'polypeptide(L)'
;MPKIIEDLPFRLSEEARQQVEQAGYSALTIRSVAKSCGIGVGTVYNYFPSKESLVASYMLRDWEACYSALLAQCTETAGPESVLHAVYEQLIRFLQEHEGLFRDEAAQGSFAAFYGLYHSRLRQGLAAPLRRFCPDDFTAAFLAQALLNWTMEGQSFETLYPVLAKIIA
;
A
#
# COMPACT_ATOMS: atom_id res chain seq x y z
N MET A 1 -3.31 29.08 -23.84
CA MET A 1 -3.14 27.64 -23.86
C MET A 1 -2.79 27.17 -22.45
N PRO A 2 -3.48 26.19 -21.88
CA PRO A 2 -3.07 25.65 -20.59
C PRO A 2 -1.69 25.00 -20.75
N LYS A 3 -0.75 25.41 -19.92
CA LYS A 3 0.58 24.81 -19.87
C LYS A 3 0.40 23.37 -19.41
N ILE A 4 0.64 22.39 -20.29
CA ILE A 4 0.72 20.98 -19.88
C ILE A 4 1.95 20.89 -19.01
N ILE A 5 1.74 20.75 -17.69
CA ILE A 5 2.83 20.53 -16.73
C ILE A 5 3.06 19.02 -16.79
N GLU A 6 4.17 18.61 -17.37
CA GLU A 6 4.59 17.21 -17.38
C GLU A 6 4.62 16.69 -15.93
N ASP A 7 4.09 15.49 -15.71
CA ASP A 7 4.03 14.80 -14.41
C ASP A 7 3.24 15.52 -13.29
N LEU A 8 2.28 16.39 -13.64
CA LEU A 8 1.50 17.09 -12.62
C LEU A 8 0.83 16.15 -11.61
N PRO A 9 0.20 15.02 -11.98
CA PRO A 9 -0.37 14.08 -11.01
C PRO A 9 0.68 13.56 -10.03
N PHE A 10 1.87 13.21 -10.50
CA PHE A 10 2.98 12.79 -9.65
C PHE A 10 3.39 13.88 -8.67
N ARG A 11 3.62 15.11 -9.14
CA ARG A 11 4.00 16.25 -8.30
C ARG A 11 2.96 16.55 -7.23
N LEU A 12 1.67 16.47 -7.57
CA LEU A 12 0.57 16.67 -6.62
C LEU A 12 0.56 15.61 -5.52
N SER A 13 0.74 14.35 -5.91
CA SER A 13 0.77 13.25 -4.95
C SER A 13 2.00 13.27 -4.06
N GLU A 14 3.17 13.68 -4.56
CA GLU A 14 4.39 13.86 -3.75
C GLU A 14 4.27 15.03 -2.80
N GLU A 15 3.68 16.15 -3.23
CA GLU A 15 3.40 17.29 -2.34
C GLU A 15 2.44 16.86 -1.21
N ALA A 16 1.40 16.09 -1.52
CA ALA A 16 0.50 15.56 -0.52
C ALA A 16 1.22 14.63 0.48
N ARG A 17 2.13 13.77 0.01
CA ARG A 17 2.99 12.93 0.85
C ARG A 17 3.77 13.80 1.84
N GLN A 18 4.49 14.80 1.34
CA GLN A 18 5.30 15.71 2.17
C GLN A 18 4.45 16.41 3.23
N GLN A 19 3.25 16.88 2.89
CA GLN A 19 2.35 17.53 3.85
C GLN A 19 1.84 16.54 4.91
N VAL A 20 1.52 15.31 4.53
CA VAL A 20 1.13 14.25 5.49
C VAL A 20 2.28 13.91 6.43
N GLU A 21 3.50 13.76 5.93
CA GLU A 21 4.68 13.47 6.75
C GLU A 21 5.01 14.61 7.72
N GLN A 22 4.83 15.86 7.29
CA GLN A 22 5.16 17.04 8.11
C GLN A 22 4.09 17.42 9.13
N ALA A 23 2.81 17.29 8.76
CA ALA A 23 1.71 17.85 9.54
C ALA A 23 0.55 16.87 9.80
N GLY A 24 0.64 15.64 9.33
CA GLY A 24 -0.39 14.62 9.47
C GLY A 24 -1.51 14.73 8.43
N TYR A 25 -2.28 13.66 8.28
CA TYR A 25 -3.38 13.58 7.31
C TYR A 25 -4.48 14.60 7.55
N SER A 26 -4.79 14.89 8.83
CA SER A 26 -5.85 15.85 9.19
C SER A 26 -5.55 17.26 8.70
N ALA A 27 -4.29 17.65 8.60
CA ALA A 27 -3.87 18.98 8.11
C ALA A 27 -3.86 19.09 6.58
N LEU A 28 -3.81 17.97 5.86
CA LEU A 28 -3.81 17.91 4.41
C LEU A 28 -5.12 18.41 3.83
N THR A 29 -5.04 19.33 2.85
CA THR A 29 -6.18 19.77 2.04
C THR A 29 -5.81 19.90 0.57
N ILE A 30 -6.79 19.71 -0.33
CA ILE A 30 -6.60 19.98 -1.77
C ILE A 30 -6.10 21.41 -2.01
N ARG A 31 -6.57 22.36 -1.20
CA ARG A 31 -6.20 23.78 -1.32
C ARG A 31 -4.75 24.03 -0.92
N SER A 32 -4.24 23.36 0.12
CA SER A 32 -2.83 23.48 0.52
C SER A 32 -1.89 22.92 -0.55
N VAL A 33 -2.22 21.76 -1.11
CA VAL A 33 -1.45 21.14 -2.20
C VAL A 33 -1.45 22.01 -3.46
N ALA A 34 -2.61 22.53 -3.86
CA ALA A 34 -2.71 23.44 -5.00
C ALA A 34 -1.82 24.68 -4.82
N LYS A 35 -1.86 25.27 -3.61
CA LYS A 35 -1.05 26.45 -3.26
C LYS A 35 0.45 26.16 -3.35
N SER A 36 0.92 25.07 -2.76
CA SER A 36 2.33 24.67 -2.80
C SER A 36 2.81 24.38 -4.23
N CYS A 37 1.97 23.74 -5.04
CA CYS A 37 2.30 23.45 -6.44
C CYS A 37 2.14 24.66 -7.39
N GLY A 38 1.64 25.81 -6.91
CA GLY A 38 1.45 27.01 -7.71
C GLY A 38 0.37 26.89 -8.78
N ILE A 39 -0.70 26.10 -8.52
CA ILE A 39 -1.79 25.85 -9.48
C ILE A 39 -3.17 26.15 -8.86
N GLY A 40 -4.19 26.26 -9.71
CA GLY A 40 -5.56 26.44 -9.24
C GLY A 40 -6.15 25.16 -8.61
N VAL A 41 -6.97 25.32 -7.57
CA VAL A 41 -7.65 24.22 -6.89
C VAL A 41 -8.48 23.37 -7.86
N GLY A 42 -9.16 24.00 -8.84
CA GLY A 42 -9.90 23.30 -9.89
C GLY A 42 -9.02 22.38 -10.75
N THR A 43 -7.75 22.76 -10.94
CA THR A 43 -6.80 21.90 -11.67
C THR A 43 -6.50 20.62 -10.89
N VAL A 44 -6.37 20.70 -9.55
CA VAL A 44 -6.17 19.50 -8.72
C VAL A 44 -7.37 18.59 -8.81
N TYR A 45 -8.60 19.13 -8.73
CA TYR A 45 -9.83 18.34 -8.84
C TYR A 45 -10.01 17.62 -10.18
N ASN A 46 -9.38 18.09 -11.26
CA ASN A 46 -9.39 17.39 -12.55
C ASN A 46 -8.61 16.04 -12.51
N TYR A 47 -7.67 15.90 -11.59
CA TYR A 47 -6.86 14.69 -11.41
C TYR A 47 -7.27 13.88 -10.19
N PHE A 48 -7.61 14.54 -9.11
CA PHE A 48 -7.91 13.94 -7.82
C PHE A 48 -9.22 14.52 -7.26
N PRO A 49 -10.32 13.74 -7.29
CA PRO A 49 -11.62 14.23 -6.84
C PRO A 49 -11.69 14.50 -5.33
N SER A 50 -10.74 13.99 -4.55
CA SER A 50 -10.68 14.17 -3.11
C SER A 50 -9.24 14.08 -2.58
N LYS A 51 -9.02 14.47 -1.31
CA LYS A 51 -7.72 14.30 -0.68
C LYS A 51 -7.37 12.81 -0.46
N GLU A 52 -8.39 11.98 -0.25
CA GLU A 52 -8.25 10.53 -0.14
C GLU A 52 -7.69 9.94 -1.43
N SER A 53 -8.23 10.34 -2.60
CA SER A 53 -7.73 9.86 -3.89
C SER A 53 -6.28 10.31 -4.16
N LEU A 54 -5.91 11.49 -3.66
CA LEU A 54 -4.56 12.02 -3.77
C LEU A 54 -3.57 11.20 -2.92
N VAL A 55 -3.93 10.92 -1.66
CA VAL A 55 -3.14 10.06 -0.76
C VAL A 55 -3.06 8.63 -1.28
N ALA A 56 -4.19 8.08 -1.70
CA ALA A 56 -4.27 6.75 -2.28
C ALA A 56 -3.35 6.57 -3.50
N SER A 57 -3.15 7.63 -4.28
CA SER A 57 -2.27 7.63 -5.47
C SER A 57 -0.80 7.37 -5.13
N TYR A 58 -0.24 8.01 -4.11
CA TYR A 58 1.14 7.74 -3.72
C TYR A 58 1.28 6.40 -2.97
N MET A 59 0.32 6.04 -2.12
CA MET A 59 0.31 4.73 -1.46
C MET A 59 0.29 3.57 -2.46
N LEU A 60 -0.51 3.70 -3.55
CA LEU A 60 -0.55 2.67 -4.58
C LEU A 60 0.80 2.54 -5.29
N ARG A 61 1.46 3.65 -5.59
CA ARG A 61 2.78 3.66 -6.22
C ARG A 61 3.84 3.00 -5.34
N ASP A 62 3.80 3.27 -4.03
CA ASP A 62 4.72 2.66 -3.07
C ASP A 62 4.45 1.16 -2.94
N TRP A 63 3.18 0.77 -2.95
CA TRP A 63 2.82 -0.64 -3.01
C TRP A 63 3.32 -1.32 -4.29
N GLU A 64 3.20 -0.69 -5.45
CA GLU A 64 3.74 -1.22 -6.71
C GLU A 64 5.25 -1.43 -6.66
N ALA A 65 5.98 -0.52 -6.00
CA ALA A 65 7.41 -0.67 -5.75
C ALA A 65 7.71 -1.86 -4.81
N CYS A 66 6.98 -1.98 -3.70
CA CYS A 66 7.08 -3.13 -2.79
C CYS A 66 6.75 -4.46 -3.50
N TYR A 67 5.70 -4.46 -4.32
CA TYR A 67 5.31 -5.65 -5.08
C TYR A 67 6.35 -6.05 -6.12
N SER A 68 6.96 -5.09 -6.80
CA SER A 68 8.06 -5.36 -7.74
C SER A 68 9.28 -5.94 -7.03
N ALA A 69 9.61 -5.43 -5.85
CA ALA A 69 10.68 -5.98 -5.00
C ALA A 69 10.35 -7.39 -4.49
N LEU A 70 9.10 -7.65 -4.12
CA LEU A 70 8.62 -8.98 -3.75
C LEU A 70 8.81 -9.98 -4.89
N LEU A 71 8.36 -9.64 -6.09
CA LEU A 71 8.48 -10.54 -7.25
C LEU A 71 9.95 -10.85 -7.60
N ALA A 72 10.85 -9.89 -7.43
CA ALA A 72 12.29 -10.10 -7.65
C ALA A 72 12.89 -11.12 -6.65
N GLN A 73 12.36 -11.22 -5.44
CA GLN A 73 12.78 -12.18 -4.42
C GLN A 73 12.13 -13.56 -4.59
N CYS A 74 10.94 -13.62 -5.18
CA CYS A 74 10.15 -14.84 -5.38
C CYS A 74 10.57 -15.61 -6.64
N THR A 75 11.85 -15.94 -6.77
CA THR A 75 12.39 -16.75 -7.89
C THR A 75 11.76 -18.14 -7.93
N GLU A 76 11.83 -18.83 -9.07
CA GLU A 76 11.28 -20.19 -9.23
C GLU A 76 11.89 -21.20 -8.25
N THR A 77 13.15 -20.98 -7.84
CA THR A 77 13.90 -21.82 -6.91
C THR A 77 13.67 -21.48 -5.44
N ALA A 78 13.00 -20.36 -5.13
CA ALA A 78 12.73 -19.97 -3.76
C ALA A 78 11.71 -20.91 -3.11
N GLY A 79 12.04 -21.43 -1.92
CA GLY A 79 11.16 -22.29 -1.14
C GLY A 79 10.02 -21.52 -0.46
N PRO A 80 9.02 -22.23 0.10
CA PRO A 80 7.82 -21.60 0.69
C PRO A 80 8.16 -20.68 1.86
N GLU A 81 9.10 -21.04 2.72
CA GLU A 81 9.55 -20.17 3.82
C GLU A 81 10.13 -18.85 3.32
N SER A 82 11.02 -18.93 2.34
CA SER A 82 11.66 -17.76 1.75
C SER A 82 10.64 -16.81 1.11
N VAL A 83 9.62 -17.36 0.45
CA VAL A 83 8.54 -16.56 -0.18
C VAL A 83 7.62 -15.95 0.87
N LEU A 84 7.24 -16.70 1.91
CA LEU A 84 6.47 -16.15 3.04
C LEU A 84 7.22 -15.04 3.76
N HIS A 85 8.53 -15.20 3.97
CA HIS A 85 9.37 -14.20 4.58
C HIS A 85 9.47 -12.94 3.71
N ALA A 86 9.68 -13.09 2.40
CA ALA A 86 9.70 -11.97 1.46
C ALA A 86 8.37 -11.20 1.46
N VAL A 87 7.23 -11.89 1.50
CA VAL A 87 5.90 -11.27 1.63
C VAL A 87 5.82 -10.46 2.93
N TYR A 88 6.23 -11.05 4.05
CA TYR A 88 6.23 -10.39 5.36
C TYR A 88 7.12 -9.14 5.37
N GLU A 89 8.34 -9.22 4.87
CA GLU A 89 9.28 -8.08 4.81
C GLU A 89 8.73 -6.91 4.00
N GLN A 90 8.13 -7.18 2.83
CA GLN A 90 7.56 -6.11 2.01
C GLN A 90 6.32 -5.48 2.68
N LEU A 91 5.54 -6.26 3.43
CA LEU A 91 4.44 -5.73 4.24
C LEU A 91 4.95 -4.83 5.37
N ILE A 92 5.94 -5.27 6.14
CA ILE A 92 6.55 -4.47 7.22
C ILE A 92 7.09 -3.15 6.67
N ARG A 93 7.80 -3.21 5.55
CA ARG A 93 8.33 -2.02 4.90
C ARG A 93 7.22 -1.03 4.53
N PHE A 94 6.20 -1.52 3.84
CA PHE A 94 5.06 -0.68 3.44
C PHE A 94 4.33 -0.08 4.65
N LEU A 95 4.13 -0.86 5.71
CA LEU A 95 3.48 -0.39 6.94
C LEU A 95 4.32 0.67 7.66
N GLN A 96 5.64 0.51 7.70
CA GLN A 96 6.56 1.49 8.30
C GLN A 96 6.60 2.80 7.52
N GLU A 97 6.64 2.74 6.18
CA GLU A 97 6.61 3.91 5.31
C GLU A 97 5.32 4.73 5.47
N HIS A 98 4.21 4.09 5.87
CA HIS A 98 2.90 4.73 6.04
C HIS A 98 2.38 4.74 7.49
N GLU A 99 3.25 4.51 8.47
CA GLU A 99 2.86 4.36 9.88
C GLU A 99 2.02 5.55 10.39
N GLY A 100 2.43 6.78 10.08
CA GLY A 100 1.71 7.98 10.47
C GLY A 100 0.28 8.04 9.93
N LEU A 101 0.07 7.51 8.72
CA LEU A 101 -1.24 7.46 8.09
C LEU A 101 -2.14 6.37 8.69
N PHE A 102 -1.58 5.20 8.98
CA PHE A 102 -2.32 4.10 9.60
C PHE A 102 -2.72 4.37 11.05
N ARG A 103 -1.98 5.24 11.76
CA ARG A 103 -2.29 5.66 13.13
C ARG A 103 -3.24 6.87 13.22
N ASP A 104 -3.45 7.60 12.13
CA ASP A 104 -4.33 8.77 12.11
C ASP A 104 -5.81 8.35 12.03
N GLU A 105 -6.58 8.64 13.08
CA GLU A 105 -8.00 8.25 13.17
C GLU A 105 -8.85 8.86 12.06
N ALA A 106 -8.55 10.08 11.63
CA ALA A 106 -9.26 10.73 10.54
C ALA A 106 -8.95 10.08 9.18
N ALA A 107 -7.71 9.60 9.00
CA ALA A 107 -7.33 8.81 7.83
C ALA A 107 -8.10 7.48 7.81
N GLN A 108 -8.12 6.73 8.91
CA GLN A 108 -8.83 5.45 9.01
C GLN A 108 -10.31 5.59 8.64
N GLY A 109 -10.99 6.60 9.17
CA GLY A 109 -12.40 6.88 8.86
C GLY A 109 -12.64 7.25 7.40
N SER A 110 -11.75 8.07 6.82
CA SER A 110 -11.88 8.56 5.44
C SER A 110 -11.53 7.49 4.40
N PHE A 111 -10.59 6.60 4.71
CA PHE A 111 -10.15 5.54 3.80
C PHE A 111 -11.05 4.32 3.76
N ALA A 112 -12.09 4.20 4.61
CA ALA A 112 -12.96 3.03 4.64
C ALA A 112 -13.55 2.67 3.26
N ALA A 113 -13.92 3.66 2.46
CA ALA A 113 -14.44 3.45 1.09
C ALA A 113 -13.34 3.00 0.11
N PHE A 114 -12.12 3.52 0.26
CA PHE A 114 -10.96 3.14 -0.57
C PHE A 114 -10.31 1.84 -0.09
N TYR A 115 -10.42 1.54 1.19
CA TYR A 115 -9.80 0.41 1.85
C TYR A 115 -10.18 -0.92 1.18
N GLY A 116 -11.44 -1.12 0.81
CA GLY A 116 -11.89 -2.33 0.15
C GLY A 116 -11.22 -2.59 -1.20
N LEU A 117 -11.05 -1.55 -2.03
CA LEU A 117 -10.42 -1.67 -3.34
C LEU A 117 -8.91 -1.93 -3.22
N TYR A 118 -8.23 -1.18 -2.34
CA TYR A 118 -6.79 -1.34 -2.12
C TYR A 118 -6.47 -2.66 -1.42
N HIS A 119 -7.24 -3.06 -0.42
CA HIS A 119 -7.11 -4.35 0.24
C HIS A 119 -7.24 -5.53 -0.73
N SER A 120 -8.15 -5.44 -1.69
CA SER A 120 -8.29 -6.47 -2.72
C SER A 120 -7.03 -6.57 -3.59
N ARG A 121 -6.48 -5.44 -4.04
CA ARG A 121 -5.24 -5.41 -4.84
C ARG A 121 -4.03 -5.90 -4.05
N LEU A 122 -3.87 -5.43 -2.82
CA LEU A 122 -2.83 -5.89 -1.90
C LEU A 122 -2.89 -7.42 -1.73
N ARG A 123 -4.05 -7.94 -1.36
CA ARG A 123 -4.25 -9.37 -1.16
C ARG A 123 -3.96 -10.20 -2.41
N GLN A 124 -4.42 -9.75 -3.58
CA GLN A 124 -4.16 -10.44 -4.84
C GLN A 124 -2.67 -10.46 -5.18
N GLY A 125 -1.97 -9.34 -4.99
CA GLY A 125 -0.52 -9.26 -5.18
C GLY A 125 0.24 -10.17 -4.22
N LEU A 126 -0.13 -10.18 -2.95
CA LEU A 126 0.50 -11.04 -1.93
C LEU A 126 0.21 -12.53 -2.17
N ALA A 127 -0.99 -12.88 -2.65
CA ALA A 127 -1.37 -14.26 -2.94
C ALA A 127 -0.64 -14.84 -4.17
N ALA A 128 -0.30 -14.00 -5.15
CA ALA A 128 0.27 -14.45 -6.42
C ALA A 128 1.54 -15.32 -6.25
N PRO A 129 2.58 -14.91 -5.50
CA PRO A 129 3.77 -15.74 -5.30
C PRO A 129 3.53 -16.98 -4.44
N LEU A 130 2.45 -17.00 -3.62
CA LEU A 130 2.11 -18.11 -2.74
C LEU A 130 1.38 -19.25 -3.46
N ARG A 131 0.71 -18.96 -4.59
CA ARG A 131 -0.13 -19.94 -5.32
C ARG A 131 0.58 -21.25 -5.65
N ARG A 132 1.86 -21.19 -5.97
CA ARG A 132 2.64 -22.38 -6.33
C ARG A 132 2.86 -23.37 -5.18
N PHE A 133 2.63 -22.94 -3.94
CA PHE A 133 2.77 -23.73 -2.73
C PHE A 133 1.42 -24.11 -2.12
N CYS A 134 0.33 -23.69 -2.70
CA CYS A 134 -1.00 -23.87 -2.17
C CYS A 134 -1.81 -24.84 -3.04
N PRO A 135 -2.68 -25.68 -2.44
CA PRO A 135 -3.50 -26.62 -3.20
C PRO A 135 -4.54 -25.91 -4.09
N ASP A 136 -4.92 -24.68 -3.74
CA ASP A 136 -5.92 -23.89 -4.46
C ASP A 136 -5.75 -22.38 -4.24
N ASP A 137 -6.47 -21.59 -5.04
CA ASP A 137 -6.45 -20.12 -4.97
C ASP A 137 -7.01 -19.56 -3.65
N PHE A 138 -7.94 -20.25 -3.01
CA PHE A 138 -8.50 -19.84 -1.73
C PHE A 138 -7.44 -19.93 -0.64
N THR A 139 -6.68 -21.02 -0.57
CA THR A 139 -5.59 -21.20 0.39
C THR A 139 -4.52 -20.11 0.23
N ALA A 140 -4.13 -19.79 -1.01
CA ALA A 140 -3.19 -18.70 -1.26
C ALA A 140 -3.74 -17.34 -0.81
N ALA A 141 -5.01 -17.06 -1.08
CA ALA A 141 -5.66 -15.83 -0.64
C ALA A 141 -5.83 -15.76 0.89
N PHE A 142 -6.10 -16.90 1.54
CA PHE A 142 -6.19 -17.02 2.99
C PHE A 142 -4.83 -16.72 3.66
N LEU A 143 -3.75 -17.30 3.16
CA LEU A 143 -2.40 -17.04 3.66
C LEU A 143 -2.00 -15.58 3.48
N ALA A 144 -2.28 -14.99 2.31
CA ALA A 144 -2.04 -13.58 2.05
C ALA A 144 -2.81 -12.67 3.03
N GLN A 145 -4.08 -12.99 3.30
CA GLN A 145 -4.91 -12.25 4.24
C GLN A 145 -4.43 -12.42 5.68
N ALA A 146 -4.03 -13.62 6.07
CA ALA A 146 -3.49 -13.89 7.39
C ALA A 146 -2.18 -13.12 7.62
N LEU A 147 -1.24 -13.16 6.67
CA LEU A 147 -0.01 -12.36 6.72
C LEU A 147 -0.32 -10.87 6.85
N LEU A 148 -1.20 -10.33 5.99
CA LEU A 148 -1.56 -8.92 6.03
C LEU A 148 -2.11 -8.51 7.40
N ASN A 149 -3.11 -9.22 7.90
CA ASN A 149 -3.78 -8.87 9.15
C ASN A 149 -2.83 -8.98 10.35
N TRP A 150 -2.15 -10.11 10.51
CA TRP A 150 -1.30 -10.35 11.67
C TRP A 150 -0.02 -9.51 11.65
N THR A 151 0.50 -9.16 10.47
CA THR A 151 1.60 -8.19 10.36
C THR A 151 1.14 -6.80 10.79
N MET A 152 -0.07 -6.38 10.41
CA MET A 152 -0.66 -5.11 10.88
C MET A 152 -0.88 -5.08 12.40
N GLU A 153 -1.18 -6.23 13.00
CA GLU A 153 -1.29 -6.41 14.46
C GLU A 153 0.07 -6.53 15.17
N GLY A 154 1.17 -6.37 14.44
CA GLY A 154 2.54 -6.38 14.99
C GLY A 154 3.10 -7.75 15.31
N GLN A 155 2.53 -8.83 14.79
CA GLN A 155 3.08 -10.18 14.98
C GLN A 155 4.35 -10.38 14.18
N SER A 156 5.36 -11.01 14.80
CA SER A 156 6.63 -11.31 14.14
C SER A 156 6.54 -12.49 13.17
N PHE A 157 7.46 -12.54 12.21
CA PHE A 157 7.54 -13.67 11.27
C PHE A 157 7.75 -15.01 11.99
N GLU A 158 8.58 -15.04 13.03
CA GLU A 158 8.87 -16.22 13.84
C GLU A 158 7.62 -16.76 14.53
N THR A 159 6.66 -15.88 14.86
CA THR A 159 5.37 -16.26 15.44
C THR A 159 4.42 -16.81 14.36
N LEU A 160 4.41 -16.17 13.18
CA LEU A 160 3.46 -16.51 12.10
C LEU A 160 3.87 -17.75 11.33
N TYR A 161 5.16 -17.89 11.02
CA TYR A 161 5.64 -18.96 10.13
C TYR A 161 5.29 -20.38 10.55
N PRO A 162 5.44 -20.81 11.83
CA PRO A 162 5.08 -22.18 12.25
C PRO A 162 3.60 -22.52 12.07
N VAL A 163 2.72 -21.52 12.04
CA VAL A 163 1.29 -21.70 11.80
C VAL A 163 1.01 -21.77 10.30
N LEU A 164 1.55 -20.84 9.53
CA LEU A 164 1.35 -20.75 8.09
C LEU A 164 1.96 -21.93 7.35
N ALA A 165 3.13 -22.40 7.79
CA ALA A 165 3.80 -23.57 7.21
C ALA A 165 2.98 -24.88 7.28
N LYS A 166 2.06 -25.00 8.24
CA LYS A 166 1.17 -26.19 8.34
C LYS A 166 0.07 -26.21 7.26
N ILE A 167 -0.16 -25.07 6.60
CA ILE A 167 -1.20 -24.91 5.57
C ILE A 167 -0.60 -25.12 4.18
N ILE A 168 0.70 -24.91 4.06
CA ILE A 168 1.46 -25.11 2.82
C ILE A 168 1.93 -26.56 2.78
N ALA A 169 1.46 -27.30 1.82
CA ALA A 169 1.81 -28.71 1.64
C ALA A 169 3.14 -28.85 0.89
#